data_494eb68bdbde94b56082f36d8887083f
#
_entry.id   494eb68bdbde94b56082f36d8887083f
#
_cell.length_a   1.000
_cell.length_b   1.000
_cell.length_c   1.000
_cell.angle_alpha   90.00
_cell.angle_beta   90.00
_cell.angle_gamma   90.00
#
_symmetry.space_group_name_H-M   'P 1'
#
loop_
_entity.id
_entity.type
_entity.pdbx_description
1 polymer ?
#
loop_
_entity_poly.entity_id
_entity_poly.type
_entity_poly.pdbx_seq_one_letter_code
_entity_poly.pdbx_strand_id
1 'polypeptide(L)' 'MKHELAENRVQALEEKHRTLDQEVSRLERRAYLTPVEQRHITDLKKEKLRTKDLLFSLRRT' A
#
# COMPACT_ATOMS: atom_id res chain seq x y z
N MET A 1 -22.46 9.74 10.97
CA MET A 1 -21.16 9.72 11.67
C MET A 1 -20.37 8.46 11.44
N LYS A 2 -20.99 7.27 11.53
CA LYS A 2 -20.27 6.03 11.21
C LYS A 2 -19.82 5.96 9.76
N HIS A 3 -20.57 6.56 8.83
CA HIS A 3 -20.22 6.58 7.42
C HIS A 3 -19.00 7.45 7.14
N GLU A 4 -18.89 8.59 7.80
CA GLU A 4 -17.75 9.49 7.61
C GLU A 4 -16.46 8.85 8.07
N LEU A 5 -16.48 8.13 9.20
CA LEU A 5 -15.29 7.44 9.70
C LEU A 5 -14.86 6.31 8.75
N ALA A 6 -15.82 5.57 8.21
CA ALA A 6 -15.52 4.50 7.27
C ALA A 6 -14.95 5.05 5.97
N GLU A 7 -15.56 6.13 5.45
CA GLU A 7 -15.07 6.79 4.23
C GLU A 7 -13.69 7.37 4.43
N ASN A 8 -13.44 8.00 5.56
CA ASN A 8 -12.13 8.55 5.87
C ASN A 8 -11.07 7.46 5.96
N ARG A 9 -11.41 6.31 6.53
CA ARG A 9 -10.50 5.17 6.58
C ARG A 9 -10.20 4.63 5.19
N VAL A 10 -11.25 4.51 4.38
CA VAL A 10 -11.09 4.02 3.00
C VAL A 10 -10.19 4.95 2.21
N GLN A 11 -10.44 6.27 2.31
CA GLN A 11 -9.62 7.25 1.60
C GLN A 11 -8.17 7.22 2.07
N ALA A 12 -7.95 7.13 3.38
CA ALA A 12 -6.61 7.07 3.94
C ALA A 12 -5.87 5.80 3.47
N LEU A 13 -6.56 4.68 3.44
CA LEU A 13 -5.98 3.43 2.97
C LEU A 13 -5.72 3.45 1.47
N GLU A 14 -6.60 4.08 0.70
CA GLU A 14 -6.39 4.23 -0.74
C GLU A 14 -5.16 5.09 -1.03
N GLU A 15 -4.99 6.18 -0.30
CA GLU A 15 -3.81 7.02 -0.45
C GLU A 15 -2.55 6.27 -0.04
N LYS A 16 -2.61 5.54 1.06
CA LYS A 16 -1.47 4.74 1.51
C LYS A 16 -1.12 3.68 0.47
N HIS A 17 -2.11 3.01 -0.07
CA HIS A 17 -1.89 2.00 -1.12
C HIS A 17 -1.24 2.62 -2.35
N ARG A 18 -1.71 3.79 -2.75
CA ARG A 18 -1.15 4.50 -3.90
C ARG A 18 0.30 4.91 -3.66
N THR A 19 0.59 5.44 -2.47
CA THR A 19 1.95 5.83 -2.11
C THR A 19 2.88 4.63 -2.11
N LEU A 20 2.46 3.52 -1.52
CA LEU A 20 3.23 2.28 -1.51
C LEU A 20 3.49 1.77 -2.92
N ASP A 21 2.47 1.82 -3.76
CA ASP A 21 2.58 1.38 -5.15
C ASP A 21 3.59 2.23 -5.92
N GLN A 22 3.55 3.55 -5.71
CA GLN A 22 4.49 4.47 -6.34
C GLN A 22 5.93 4.20 -5.88
N GLU A 23 6.12 3.96 -4.59
CA GLU A 23 7.45 3.67 -4.05
C GLU A 23 8.00 2.36 -4.61
N VAL A 24 7.17 1.33 -4.65
CA VAL A 24 7.57 0.04 -5.22
C VAL A 24 7.93 0.20 -6.68
N SER A 25 7.10 0.90 -7.45
CA SER A 25 7.34 1.12 -8.88
C SER A 25 8.65 1.89 -9.10
N ARG A 26 8.90 2.89 -8.29
CA ARG A 26 10.13 3.68 -8.39
C ARG A 26 11.36 2.83 -8.15
N LEU A 27 11.31 2.00 -7.11
CA LEU A 27 12.44 1.13 -6.76
C LEU A 27 12.64 0.04 -7.80
N GLU A 28 11.57 -0.53 -8.32
CA GLU A 28 11.66 -1.58 -9.34
C GLU A 28 12.21 -1.09 -10.67
N ARG A 29 12.14 0.20 -10.94
CA ARG A 29 12.71 0.77 -12.16
C ARG A 29 14.23 0.86 -12.15
N ARG A 30 14.84 0.73 -10.99
CA ARG A 30 16.30 0.78 -10.90
C ARG A 30 16.91 -0.48 -11.50
N ALA A 31 17.98 -0.28 -12.29
CA ALA A 31 18.67 -1.38 -12.95
C ALA A 31 19.38 -2.30 -11.96
N TYR A 32 19.90 -1.73 -10.89
CA TYR A 32 20.63 -2.48 -9.88
C TYR A 32 20.08 -2.17 -8.51
N LEU A 33 19.66 -3.22 -7.81
CA LEU A 33 19.15 -3.10 -6.44
C LEU A 33 20.13 -3.80 -5.50
N THR A 34 20.48 -3.10 -4.43
CA THR A 34 21.27 -3.72 -3.36
C THR A 34 20.38 -4.72 -2.61
N PRO A 35 20.94 -5.69 -1.88
CA PRO A 35 20.14 -6.62 -1.08
C PRO A 35 19.22 -5.90 -0.09
N VAL A 36 19.67 -4.79 0.48
CA VAL A 36 18.86 -3.98 1.39
C VAL A 36 17.66 -3.39 0.68
N GLU A 37 17.86 -2.87 -0.53
CA GLU A 37 16.78 -2.30 -1.32
C GLU A 37 15.78 -3.37 -1.77
N GLN A 38 16.27 -4.56 -2.12
CA GLN A 38 15.41 -5.68 -2.48
C GLN A 38 14.53 -6.10 -1.31
N ARG A 39 15.10 -6.13 -0.11
CA ARG A 39 14.33 -6.43 1.09
C ARG A 39 13.29 -5.36 1.36
N HIS A 40 13.67 -4.10 1.16
CA HIS A 40 12.76 -2.97 1.33
C HIS A 40 11.56 -3.09 0.39
N ILE A 41 11.81 -3.45 -0.88
CA ILE A 41 10.74 -3.66 -1.86
C ILE A 41 9.81 -4.79 -1.40
N THR A 42 10.37 -5.88 -0.91
CA THR A 42 9.57 -7.01 -0.41
C THR A 42 8.67 -6.56 0.74
N ASP A 43 9.22 -5.78 1.67
CA ASP A 43 8.45 -5.27 2.81
C ASP A 43 7.33 -4.32 2.34
N LEU A 44 7.64 -3.45 1.38
CA LEU A 44 6.65 -2.54 0.82
C LEU A 44 5.53 -3.29 0.10
N LYS A 45 5.87 -4.35 -0.61
CA LYS A 45 4.88 -5.18 -1.29
C LYS A 45 3.97 -5.89 -0.30
N LYS A 46 4.51 -6.34 0.82
CA LYS A 46 3.71 -6.94 1.89
C LYS A 46 2.73 -5.92 2.49
N GLU A 47 3.21 -4.71 2.73
CA GLU A 47 2.36 -3.64 3.22
C GLU A 47 1.28 -3.26 2.22
N LYS A 48 1.63 -3.22 0.95
CA LYS A 48 0.68 -2.95 -0.11
C LYS A 48 -0.44 -3.98 -0.12
N LEU A 49 -0.10 -5.25 -0.03
CA LEU A 49 -1.08 -6.33 0.02
C LEU A 49 -1.97 -6.23 1.25
N ARG A 50 -1.36 -5.95 2.40
CA ARG A 50 -2.12 -5.80 3.65
C ARG A 50 -3.10 -4.63 3.56
N THR A 51 -2.67 -3.52 3.00
CA THR A 51 -3.52 -2.35 2.82
C THR A 51 -4.67 -2.66 1.87
N LYS A 52 -4.38 -3.38 0.79
CA LYS A 52 -5.39 -3.81 -0.16
C LYS A 52 -6.42 -4.73 0.49
N ASP A 53 -5.96 -5.66 1.33
CA ASP A 53 -6.86 -6.56 2.04
C ASP A 53 -7.78 -5.81 2.99
N LEU A 54 -7.23 -4.82 3.68
CA LEU A 54 -8.02 -3.96 4.57
C LEU A 54 -9.07 -3.17 3.79
N LEU A 55 -8.68 -2.61 2.65
CA LEU A 55 -9.61 -1.89 1.78
C LEU A 55 -10.74 -2.80 1.31
N PHE A 56 -10.38 -3.99 0.89
CA PHE A 56 -11.35 -4.96 0.42
C PHE A 56 -12.33 -5.34 1.53
N SER A 57 -11.81 -5.53 2.73
CA SER A 57 -12.61 -5.84 3.90
C SER A 57 -13.60 -4.74 4.23
N LEU A 58 -13.15 -3.49 4.17
CA LEU A 58 -14.00 -2.33 4.45
C LEU A 58 -15.10 -2.14 3.41
N ARG A 59 -14.78 -2.41 2.14
CA ARG A 59 -15.76 -2.28 1.07
C ARG A 59 -16.80 -3.40 1.06
N ARG A 60 -16.45 -4.51 1.70
CA ARG A 60 -17.32 -5.68 1.73
C ARG A 60 -18.44 -5.56 2.75
N THR A 61 -18.27 -4.71 3.73
CA THR A 61 -19.29 -4.43 4.73
C THR A 61 -20.14 -3.23 4.33
#